data_988039a9d87d98117c9e77eb63d0a7a8
#
_entry.id   988039a9d87d98117c9e77eb63d0a7a8
#
_cell.length_a   1.000
_cell.length_b   1.000
_cell.length_c   1.000
_cell.angle_alpha   90.00
_cell.angle_beta   90.00
_cell.angle_gamma   90.00
#
_symmetry.space_group_name_H-M   'P 1'
#
loop_
_entity.id
_entity.type
_entity.pdbx_description
1 polymer ?
#
loop_
_entity_poly.entity_id
_entity_poly.type
_entity_poly.pdbx_seq_one_letter_code
_entity_poly.pdbx_strand_id
1 'polypeptide(L)'
;SIDNLKHHYNLETKVNIVGFSQGGVLTYAMTLTYPEYFNKIACLSAYPEPKILKNIKGKKQIQHLRFFISHGNEDAVIPLEWGRKAADFLYELGAFFTFREYMTGHGVNQKNYIDLMEFFKK
;
A
#
# COMPACT_ATOMS: atom_id res chain seq x y z
N SER A 1 15.81 -2.12 -12.57
CA SER A 1 15.37 -1.48 -11.32
C SER A 1 14.70 -0.14 -11.60
N ILE A 2 14.06 0.40 -10.59
CA ILE A 2 13.40 1.72 -10.70
C ILE A 2 14.43 2.81 -11.00
N ASP A 3 15.59 2.74 -10.37
CA ASP A 3 16.70 3.68 -10.65
C ASP A 3 17.14 3.63 -12.09
N ASN A 4 17.26 2.44 -12.65
CA ASN A 4 17.66 2.30 -14.05
C ASN A 4 16.60 2.87 -14.99
N LEU A 5 15.31 2.64 -14.71
CA LEU A 5 14.24 3.19 -15.52
C LEU A 5 14.23 4.71 -15.45
N LYS A 6 14.38 5.26 -14.23
CA LYS A 6 14.38 6.71 -14.03
C LYS A 6 15.53 7.37 -14.76
N HIS A 7 16.70 6.77 -14.70
CA HIS A 7 17.88 7.28 -15.36
C HIS A 7 17.75 7.17 -16.88
N HIS A 8 17.32 6.01 -17.37
CA HIS A 8 17.26 5.72 -18.81
C HIS A 8 16.18 6.55 -19.52
N TYR A 9 15.02 6.71 -18.90
CA TYR A 9 13.87 7.42 -19.50
C TYR A 9 13.66 8.82 -18.94
N ASN A 10 14.57 9.29 -18.10
CA ASN A 10 14.49 10.62 -17.49
C ASN A 10 13.17 10.83 -16.73
N LEU A 11 12.77 9.81 -15.97
CA LEU A 11 11.55 9.86 -15.14
C LEU A 11 11.83 10.61 -13.85
N GLU A 12 11.29 11.81 -13.72
CA GLU A 12 11.47 12.62 -12.52
C GLU A 12 10.29 12.53 -11.57
N THR A 13 9.12 12.19 -12.10
CA THR A 13 7.89 12.10 -11.32
C THR A 13 7.85 10.77 -10.55
N LYS A 14 7.41 10.84 -9.28
CA LYS A 14 7.19 9.65 -8.49
C LYS A 14 6.00 8.86 -9.05
N VAL A 15 6.03 7.55 -8.88
CA VAL A 15 4.98 6.68 -9.42
C VAL A 15 3.96 6.33 -8.36
N ASN A 16 2.74 6.06 -8.81
CA ASN A 16 1.68 5.49 -7.99
C ASN A 16 1.64 3.99 -8.23
N ILE A 17 1.25 3.23 -7.22
CA ILE A 17 1.26 1.78 -7.32
C ILE A 17 0.07 1.19 -6.58
N VAL A 18 -0.47 0.10 -7.12
CA VAL A 18 -1.52 -0.68 -6.47
C VAL A 18 -1.12 -2.15 -6.48
N GLY A 19 -1.32 -2.81 -5.35
CA GLY A 19 -1.06 -4.24 -5.22
C GLY A 19 -2.21 -4.93 -4.51
N PHE A 20 -2.57 -6.10 -4.99
CA PHE A 20 -3.63 -6.93 -4.41
C PHE A 20 -3.04 -8.21 -3.87
N SER A 21 -3.43 -8.60 -2.65
CA SER A 21 -3.02 -9.86 -2.02
C SER A 21 -1.49 -9.93 -1.94
N GLN A 22 -0.84 -10.94 -2.53
CA GLN A 22 0.62 -11.04 -2.56
C GLN A 22 1.27 -9.78 -3.14
N GLY A 23 0.65 -9.20 -4.18
CA GLY A 23 1.14 -7.95 -4.76
C GLY A 23 1.09 -6.80 -3.77
N GLY A 24 0.09 -6.79 -2.89
CA GLY A 24 -0.01 -5.78 -1.84
C GLY A 24 1.05 -5.98 -0.76
N VAL A 25 1.34 -7.23 -0.40
CA VAL A 25 2.39 -7.56 0.56
C VAL A 25 3.74 -7.03 0.04
N LEU A 26 4.05 -7.30 -1.23
CA LEU A 26 5.28 -6.81 -1.86
C LEU A 26 5.29 -5.29 -1.97
N THR A 27 4.13 -4.68 -2.21
CA THR A 27 4.00 -3.22 -2.31
C THR A 27 4.36 -2.53 -1.00
N TYR A 28 3.92 -3.06 0.15
CA TYR A 28 4.35 -2.53 1.45
C TYR A 28 5.88 -2.52 1.55
N ALA A 29 6.51 -3.64 1.24
CA ALA A 29 7.96 -3.77 1.35
C ALA A 29 8.68 -2.80 0.43
N MET A 30 8.27 -2.75 -0.83
CA MET A 30 8.92 -1.93 -1.84
C MET A 30 8.80 -0.44 -1.53
N THR A 31 7.60 0.02 -1.17
CA THR A 31 7.36 1.44 -0.96
C THR A 31 7.97 1.96 0.34
N LEU A 32 8.02 1.12 1.37
CA LEU A 32 8.61 1.52 2.64
C LEU A 32 10.14 1.40 2.64
N THR A 33 10.70 0.64 1.71
CA THR A 33 12.16 0.51 1.55
C THR A 33 12.71 1.58 0.61
N TYR A 34 11.96 1.90 -0.45
CA TYR A 34 12.38 2.87 -1.47
C TYR A 34 11.33 3.98 -1.66
N PRO A 35 10.96 4.70 -0.59
CA PRO A 35 9.85 5.66 -0.66
C PRO A 35 10.08 6.81 -1.63
N GLU A 36 11.32 7.12 -1.95
CA GLU A 36 11.64 8.24 -2.83
C GLU A 36 11.07 8.09 -4.25
N TYR A 37 10.69 6.87 -4.64
CA TYR A 37 10.16 6.60 -5.99
C TYR A 37 8.64 6.60 -6.07
N PHE A 38 7.96 6.73 -4.92
CA PHE A 38 6.51 6.53 -4.87
C PHE A 38 5.77 7.76 -4.34
N ASN A 39 4.48 7.83 -4.66
CA ASN A 39 3.60 8.89 -4.19
C ASN A 39 2.33 8.28 -3.58
N LYS A 40 1.38 7.82 -4.40
CA LYS A 40 0.15 7.20 -3.92
C LYS A 40 0.26 5.68 -4.03
N ILE A 41 -0.13 5.00 -2.96
CA ILE A 41 0.07 3.56 -2.82
C ILE A 41 -1.23 2.93 -2.35
N ALA A 42 -1.69 1.90 -3.05
CA ALA A 42 -2.85 1.14 -2.61
C ALA A 42 -2.45 -0.30 -2.36
N CYS A 43 -2.74 -0.80 -1.16
CA CYS A 43 -2.50 -2.19 -0.78
C CYS A 43 -3.85 -2.80 -0.42
N LEU A 44 -4.32 -3.72 -1.25
CA LEU A 44 -5.65 -4.29 -1.14
C LEU A 44 -5.57 -5.76 -0.71
N SER A 45 -6.30 -6.11 0.34
CA SER A 45 -6.37 -7.50 0.84
C SER A 45 -4.97 -8.05 1.15
N ALA A 46 -4.18 -7.26 1.88
CA ALA A 46 -2.76 -7.56 2.12
C ALA A 46 -2.35 -7.17 3.53
N TYR A 47 -1.10 -7.35 3.84
CA TYR A 47 -0.54 -7.03 5.14
C TYR A 47 0.97 -6.78 4.99
N PRO A 48 1.59 -6.04 5.94
CA PRO A 48 3.03 -5.86 5.94
C PRO A 48 3.68 -7.10 6.56
N GLU A 49 4.44 -7.85 5.76
CA GLU A 49 5.09 -9.09 6.18
C GLU A 49 6.45 -8.79 6.81
N PRO A 50 6.63 -9.06 8.12
CA PRO A 50 7.89 -8.72 8.79
C PRO A 50 9.14 -9.33 8.16
N LYS A 51 9.00 -10.51 7.55
CA LYS A 51 10.14 -11.21 6.95
C LYS A 51 10.79 -10.42 5.82
N ILE A 52 10.02 -9.57 5.13
CA ILE A 52 10.52 -8.78 4.00
C ILE A 52 10.59 -7.29 4.28
N LEU A 53 10.29 -6.87 5.52
CA LEU A 53 10.35 -5.47 5.94
C LEU A 53 11.60 -5.23 6.77
N LYS A 54 12.77 -5.48 6.17
CA LYS A 54 14.04 -5.45 6.92
C LYS A 54 14.71 -4.08 6.97
N ASN A 55 14.51 -3.26 5.95
CA ASN A 55 15.23 -1.99 5.81
C ASN A 55 14.27 -0.85 5.49
N ILE A 56 13.13 -0.81 6.19
CA ILE A 56 12.13 0.24 5.95
C ILE A 56 12.62 1.58 6.49
N LYS A 57 12.17 2.64 5.85
CA LYS A 57 12.60 4.00 6.18
C LYS A 57 11.76 4.59 7.31
N GLY A 58 12.29 5.63 7.92
CA GLY A 58 11.63 6.32 9.02
C GLY A 58 10.63 7.36 8.55
N LYS A 59 9.98 8.02 9.52
CA LYS A 59 8.87 8.96 9.28
C LYS A 59 9.20 10.05 8.27
N LYS A 60 10.39 10.65 8.36
CA LYS A 60 10.77 11.75 7.46
C LYS A 60 10.79 11.30 6.00
N GLN A 61 11.26 10.10 5.74
CA GLN A 61 11.40 9.60 4.39
C GLN A 61 10.07 9.15 3.78
N ILE A 62 9.09 8.81 4.62
CA ILE A 62 7.81 8.27 4.15
C ILE A 62 6.65 9.28 4.26
N GLN A 63 6.89 10.48 4.80
CA GLN A 63 5.80 11.42 5.06
C GLN A 63 5.11 11.94 3.80
N HIS A 64 5.75 11.86 2.65
CA HIS A 64 5.14 12.25 1.37
C HIS A 64 4.25 11.15 0.79
N LEU A 65 4.36 9.92 1.28
CA LEU A 65 3.55 8.80 0.79
C LEU A 65 2.10 8.93 1.26
N ARG A 66 1.18 8.52 0.41
CA ARG A 66 -0.24 8.45 0.74
C ARG A 66 -0.71 7.03 0.46
N PHE A 67 -1.21 6.38 1.49
CA PHE A 67 -1.66 4.98 1.42
C PHE A 67 -3.17 4.89 1.41
N PHE A 68 -3.69 4.02 0.57
CA PHE A 68 -5.06 3.55 0.64
C PHE A 68 -4.99 2.05 0.85
N ILE A 69 -5.46 1.58 2.01
CA ILE A 69 -5.43 0.15 2.31
C ILE A 69 -6.85 -0.33 2.58
N SER A 70 -7.19 -1.50 2.07
CA SER A 70 -8.54 -2.03 2.18
C SER A 70 -8.54 -3.53 2.43
N HIS A 71 -9.64 -4.02 2.99
CA HIS A 71 -9.77 -5.43 3.32
C HIS A 71 -11.23 -5.83 3.34
N GLY A 72 -11.52 -7.02 2.82
CA GLY A 72 -12.85 -7.60 2.91
C GLY A 72 -13.10 -8.17 4.30
N ASN A 73 -14.26 -7.85 4.89
CA ASN A 73 -14.56 -8.34 6.23
C ASN A 73 -14.92 -9.82 6.28
N GLU A 74 -15.09 -10.46 5.11
CA GLU A 74 -15.36 -11.88 4.99
C GLU A 74 -14.22 -12.61 4.27
N ASP A 75 -13.01 -12.02 4.29
CA ASP A 75 -11.84 -12.61 3.63
C ASP A 75 -11.43 -13.90 4.32
N ALA A 76 -11.53 -15.02 3.61
CA ALA A 76 -11.20 -16.35 4.11
C ALA A 76 -9.74 -16.73 3.84
N VAL A 77 -9.01 -15.95 3.06
CA VAL A 77 -7.61 -16.20 2.70
C VAL A 77 -6.67 -15.45 3.63
N ILE A 78 -6.89 -14.14 3.76
CA ILE A 78 -6.13 -13.29 4.66
C ILE A 78 -7.14 -12.66 5.63
N PRO A 79 -7.11 -13.07 6.91
CA PRO A 79 -8.11 -12.59 7.89
C PRO A 79 -8.15 -11.07 7.99
N LEU A 80 -9.35 -10.51 8.17
CA LEU A 80 -9.54 -9.07 8.36
C LEU A 80 -8.62 -8.50 9.43
N GLU A 81 -8.36 -9.26 10.47
CA GLU A 81 -7.48 -8.85 11.57
C GLU A 81 -6.10 -8.44 11.07
N TRP A 82 -5.60 -9.11 10.03
CA TRP A 82 -4.30 -8.76 9.46
C TRP A 82 -4.35 -7.42 8.74
N GLY A 83 -5.48 -7.10 8.10
CA GLY A 83 -5.69 -5.80 7.49
C GLY A 83 -5.76 -4.69 8.54
N ARG A 84 -6.43 -4.97 9.65
CA ARG A 84 -6.50 -4.03 10.78
C ARG A 84 -5.13 -3.80 11.39
N LYS A 85 -4.33 -4.84 11.52
CA LYS A 85 -2.94 -4.72 11.99
C LYS A 85 -2.09 -3.91 11.03
N ALA A 86 -2.38 -3.99 9.74
CA ALA A 86 -1.68 -3.17 8.76
C ALA A 86 -1.93 -1.68 9.01
N ALA A 87 -3.17 -1.32 9.34
CA ALA A 87 -3.50 0.06 9.69
C ALA A 87 -2.75 0.51 10.94
N ASP A 88 -2.71 -0.34 11.96
CA ASP A 88 -1.96 -0.05 13.19
C ASP A 88 -0.47 0.15 12.89
N PHE A 89 0.07 -0.69 12.02
CA PHE A 89 1.48 -0.62 11.62
C PHE A 89 1.80 0.71 10.93
N LEU A 90 0.97 1.13 9.98
CA LEU A 90 1.16 2.41 9.29
C LEU A 90 1.01 3.59 10.25
N TYR A 91 0.08 3.49 11.18
CA TYR A 91 -0.10 4.52 12.20
C TYR A 91 1.17 4.65 13.05
N GLU A 92 1.72 3.53 13.51
CA GLU A 92 2.95 3.52 14.31
C GLU A 92 4.15 4.11 13.56
N LEU A 93 4.21 3.90 12.24
CA LEU A 93 5.26 4.48 11.41
C LEU A 93 5.09 5.98 11.20
N GLY A 94 3.92 6.54 11.52
CA GLY A 94 3.61 7.92 11.23
C GLY A 94 3.26 8.18 9.78
N ALA A 95 2.82 7.15 9.07
CA ALA A 95 2.43 7.27 7.67
C ALA A 95 1.03 7.88 7.54
N PHE A 96 0.76 8.52 6.41
CA PHE A 96 -0.57 9.02 6.08
C PHE A 96 -1.31 7.94 5.31
N PHE A 97 -2.47 7.54 5.83
CA PHE A 97 -3.22 6.45 5.21
C PHE A 97 -4.72 6.57 5.46
N THR A 98 -5.48 5.89 4.59
CA THR A 98 -6.90 5.62 4.75
C THR A 98 -7.07 4.11 4.79
N PHE A 99 -7.80 3.61 5.77
CA PHE A 99 -8.14 2.19 5.86
C PHE A 99 -9.64 2.02 5.68
N ARG A 100 -10.05 1.11 4.79
CA ARG A 100 -11.45 0.82 4.52
C ARG A 100 -11.72 -0.67 4.62
N GLU A 101 -12.83 -1.03 5.24
CA GLU A 101 -13.33 -2.40 5.27
C GLU A 101 -14.54 -2.48 4.35
N TYR A 102 -14.66 -3.57 3.62
CA TYR A 102 -15.76 -3.75 2.66
C TYR A 102 -16.45 -5.08 2.91
N MET A 103 -17.73 -5.16 2.58
CA MET A 103 -18.52 -6.38 2.72
C MET A 103 -18.25 -7.29 1.53
N THR A 104 -17.11 -7.98 1.59
CA THR A 104 -16.66 -8.87 0.53
C THR A 104 -15.67 -9.88 1.11
N GLY A 105 -15.38 -10.92 0.33
CA GLY A 105 -14.36 -11.90 0.67
C GLY A 105 -12.97 -11.40 0.25
N HIS A 106 -12.14 -12.32 -0.24
CA HIS A 106 -10.79 -12.00 -0.70
C HIS A 106 -10.86 -11.44 -2.12
N GLY A 107 -11.21 -10.15 -2.21
CA GLY A 107 -11.40 -9.51 -3.50
C GLY A 107 -11.72 -8.03 -3.37
N VAL A 108 -11.95 -7.41 -4.52
CA VAL A 108 -12.25 -5.98 -4.61
C VAL A 108 -13.66 -5.85 -5.18
N ASN A 109 -14.62 -5.44 -4.32
CA ASN A 109 -15.98 -5.23 -4.80
C ASN A 109 -16.13 -3.85 -5.47
N GLN A 110 -17.33 -3.57 -5.97
CA GLN A 110 -17.57 -2.33 -6.71
C GLN A 110 -17.29 -1.08 -5.88
N LYS A 111 -17.74 -1.06 -4.63
CA LYS A 111 -17.52 0.10 -3.74
C LYS A 111 -16.03 0.32 -3.50
N ASN A 112 -15.29 -0.75 -3.25
CA ASN A 112 -13.85 -0.69 -3.08
C ASN A 112 -13.17 -0.10 -4.31
N TYR A 113 -13.58 -0.55 -5.50
CA TYR A 113 -13.04 -0.06 -6.76
C TYR A 113 -13.31 1.44 -6.95
N ILE A 114 -14.54 1.88 -6.65
CA ILE A 114 -14.90 3.29 -6.75
C ILE A 114 -14.04 4.15 -5.82
N ASP A 115 -13.90 3.72 -4.57
CA ASP A 115 -13.10 4.46 -3.58
C ASP A 115 -11.61 4.48 -3.98
N LEU A 116 -11.13 3.39 -4.55
CA LEU A 116 -9.75 3.31 -5.06
C LEU A 116 -9.52 4.32 -6.19
N MET A 117 -10.44 4.39 -7.14
CA MET A 117 -10.32 5.34 -8.25
C MET A 117 -10.36 6.79 -7.74
N GLU A 118 -11.23 7.08 -6.78
CA GLU A 118 -11.28 8.40 -6.15
C GLU A 118 -9.95 8.76 -5.49
N PHE A 119 -9.36 7.80 -4.80
CA PHE A 119 -8.07 8.01 -4.15
C PHE A 119 -6.99 8.43 -5.15
N PHE A 120 -6.93 7.76 -6.29
CA PHE A 120 -5.91 8.07 -7.30
C PHE A 120 -6.18 9.37 -8.06
N LYS A 121 -7.42 9.83 -8.11
CA LYS A 121 -7.76 11.10 -8.78
C LYS A 121 -7.33 12.32 -7.96
N LYS A 122 -7.31 12.19 -6.66
CA LYS A 122 -6.93 13.30 -5.77
C LYS A 122 -5.44 13.49 -5.73
#